data_43fe9ab701b49d80bec89704243cdf85
#
_entry.id   43fe9ab701b49d80bec89704243cdf85
#
_cell.length_a   1.000
_cell.length_b   1.000
_cell.length_c   1.000
_cell.angle_alpha   90.00
_cell.angle_beta   90.00
_cell.angle_gamma   90.00
#
_symmetry.space_group_name_H-M   'P 1'
#
loop_
_entity.id
_entity.type
_entity.pdbx_description
1 polymer ?
#
loop_
_entity_poly.entity_id
_entity_poly.type
_entity_poly.pdbx_seq_one_letter_code
_entity_poly.pdbx_strand_id
1 'polypeptide(L)'
;AVVTYTTPVGTDNCPGAVTVQTTGLPSGATFPVGTTTNTFKVTDAMGNSTTCSFTVTVNDTQFPVISCPANIVKSNDAGVCGAIVTFTAPVGTDNCPGAVTIRTTGLASGSTFPIGVTTNTYQVTDASGNVTTCSFTITVNDTEFPVITCPANIVKSNDVGLCSALVTYTAPVGTDNCPGSVTVQTAGLPSSSYFSVGVTTNTF
;
A
#
# COMPACT_ATOMS: atom_id res chain seq x y z
N ALA A 1 -32.54 -2.01 -7.27
CA ALA A 1 -33.50 -0.89 -7.14
C ALA A 1 -34.94 -1.35 -7.36
N VAL A 2 -35.89 -0.73 -6.70
CA VAL A 2 -37.33 -0.94 -7.01
C VAL A 2 -37.67 -0.14 -8.27
N VAL A 3 -38.19 -0.80 -9.30
CA VAL A 3 -38.53 -0.17 -10.58
C VAL A 3 -39.99 -0.39 -10.90
N THR A 4 -40.68 0.71 -11.21
CA THR A 4 -42.08 0.68 -11.67
C THR A 4 -42.14 1.04 -13.16
N TYR A 5 -42.96 0.33 -13.89
CA TYR A 5 -43.27 0.57 -15.30
C TYR A 5 -44.71 0.30 -15.60
N THR A 6 -45.26 0.90 -16.66
CA THR A 6 -46.59 0.57 -17.14
C THR A 6 -46.56 -0.78 -17.82
N THR A 7 -47.36 -1.74 -17.30
CA THR A 7 -47.49 -3.07 -17.89
C THR A 7 -48.03 -2.98 -19.30
N PRO A 8 -47.36 -3.52 -20.33
CA PRO A 8 -47.88 -3.56 -21.69
C PRO A 8 -49.19 -4.35 -21.76
N VAL A 9 -50.14 -3.83 -22.52
CA VAL A 9 -51.40 -4.49 -22.82
C VAL A 9 -51.50 -4.63 -24.34
N GLY A 10 -51.61 -5.86 -24.80
CA GLY A 10 -51.84 -6.18 -26.21
C GLY A 10 -53.32 -6.10 -26.55
N THR A 11 -53.60 -5.73 -27.79
CA THR A 11 -54.99 -5.67 -28.34
C THR A 11 -55.06 -6.50 -29.63
N ASP A 12 -56.28 -6.99 -29.94
CA ASP A 12 -56.62 -7.64 -31.20
C ASP A 12 -57.92 -7.01 -31.75
N ASN A 13 -58.17 -7.20 -33.04
CA ASN A 13 -59.40 -6.75 -33.68
C ASN A 13 -60.60 -7.58 -33.22
N CYS A 14 -60.37 -8.80 -32.67
CA CYS A 14 -61.43 -9.63 -32.07
C CYS A 14 -61.28 -9.60 -30.53
N PRO A 15 -62.41 -9.67 -29.80
CA PRO A 15 -62.34 -9.69 -28.33
C PRO A 15 -61.72 -10.96 -27.80
N GLY A 16 -61.07 -10.89 -26.62
CA GLY A 16 -60.51 -12.04 -25.92
C GLY A 16 -58.98 -12.12 -25.92
N ALA A 17 -58.26 -11.09 -26.37
CA ALA A 17 -56.80 -11.03 -26.26
C ALA A 17 -56.35 -11.00 -24.78
N VAL A 18 -55.37 -11.84 -24.43
CA VAL A 18 -54.79 -11.94 -23.08
C VAL A 18 -53.30 -11.65 -23.18
N THR A 19 -52.79 -10.72 -22.35
CA THR A 19 -51.37 -10.40 -22.24
C THR A 19 -50.79 -11.00 -20.97
N VAL A 20 -49.65 -11.71 -21.10
CA VAL A 20 -48.93 -12.34 -19.98
C VAL A 20 -47.47 -11.97 -20.04
N GLN A 21 -46.87 -11.66 -18.91
CA GLN A 21 -45.40 -11.55 -18.79
C GLN A 21 -44.77 -12.94 -18.82
N THR A 22 -43.85 -13.18 -19.74
CA THR A 22 -43.19 -14.48 -19.92
C THR A 22 -41.76 -14.53 -19.36
N THR A 23 -41.07 -13.38 -19.30
CA THR A 23 -39.72 -13.25 -18.69
C THR A 23 -39.59 -11.90 -17.99
N GLY A 24 -38.54 -11.80 -17.13
CA GLY A 24 -38.23 -10.60 -16.38
C GLY A 24 -38.98 -10.51 -15.03
N LEU A 25 -39.05 -9.30 -14.49
CA LEU A 25 -39.59 -9.01 -13.18
C LEU A 25 -40.83 -8.07 -13.30
N PRO A 26 -41.88 -8.26 -12.45
CA PRO A 26 -43.06 -7.41 -12.50
C PRO A 26 -42.77 -5.95 -12.07
N SER A 27 -43.61 -5.03 -12.50
CA SER A 27 -43.61 -3.64 -12.05
C SER A 27 -43.69 -3.56 -10.53
N GLY A 28 -42.86 -2.75 -9.88
CA GLY A 28 -42.74 -2.65 -8.43
C GLY A 28 -41.81 -3.67 -7.77
N ALA A 29 -41.25 -4.61 -8.52
CA ALA A 29 -40.25 -5.54 -8.00
C ALA A 29 -38.85 -4.89 -7.83
N THR A 30 -37.98 -5.55 -7.05
CA THR A 30 -36.60 -5.17 -6.91
C THR A 30 -35.77 -5.78 -8.06
N PHE A 31 -35.27 -4.94 -8.96
CA PHE A 31 -34.37 -5.31 -10.05
C PHE A 31 -32.93 -5.35 -9.56
N PRO A 32 -32.15 -6.40 -9.88
CA PRO A 32 -30.73 -6.47 -9.56
C PRO A 32 -29.93 -5.45 -10.38
N VAL A 33 -28.67 -5.20 -9.96
CA VAL A 33 -27.70 -4.47 -10.79
C VAL A 33 -27.47 -5.23 -12.09
N GLY A 34 -27.37 -4.49 -13.19
CA GLY A 34 -27.25 -5.02 -14.55
C GLY A 34 -28.54 -4.84 -15.36
N THR A 35 -28.68 -5.58 -16.45
CA THR A 35 -29.79 -5.46 -17.38
C THR A 35 -30.73 -6.65 -17.25
N THR A 36 -32.02 -6.37 -16.99
CA THR A 36 -33.11 -7.36 -17.00
C THR A 36 -33.99 -7.13 -18.21
N THR A 37 -34.23 -8.17 -19.02
CA THR A 37 -35.17 -8.12 -20.14
C THR A 37 -36.53 -8.61 -19.69
N ASN A 38 -37.53 -7.75 -19.86
CA ASN A 38 -38.96 -8.07 -19.61
C ASN A 38 -39.62 -8.37 -20.96
N THR A 39 -40.26 -9.54 -21.08
CA THR A 39 -40.98 -9.95 -22.27
C THR A 39 -42.43 -10.22 -21.95
N PHE A 40 -43.33 -9.67 -22.77
CA PHE A 40 -44.76 -9.88 -22.69
C PHE A 40 -45.25 -10.56 -23.96
N LYS A 41 -46.15 -11.47 -23.81
CA LYS A 41 -46.83 -12.21 -24.90
C LYS A 41 -48.31 -11.88 -24.87
N VAL A 42 -48.86 -11.44 -25.98
CA VAL A 42 -50.29 -11.37 -26.18
C VAL A 42 -50.75 -12.55 -27.02
N THR A 43 -51.85 -13.17 -26.64
CA THR A 43 -52.49 -14.29 -27.36
C THR A 43 -53.96 -13.99 -27.57
N ASP A 44 -54.46 -14.14 -28.80
CA ASP A 44 -55.88 -14.00 -29.12
C ASP A 44 -56.69 -15.25 -28.77
N ALA A 45 -58.02 -15.18 -28.92
CA ALA A 45 -58.91 -16.30 -28.66
C ALA A 45 -58.74 -17.52 -29.59
N MET A 46 -58.08 -17.32 -30.74
CA MET A 46 -57.77 -18.36 -31.72
C MET A 46 -56.37 -18.99 -31.55
N GLY A 47 -55.56 -18.49 -30.58
CA GLY A 47 -54.24 -19.00 -30.28
C GLY A 47 -53.11 -18.29 -31.03
N ASN A 48 -53.37 -17.29 -31.88
CA ASN A 48 -52.33 -16.52 -32.52
C ASN A 48 -51.65 -15.62 -31.49
N SER A 49 -50.34 -15.48 -31.54
CA SER A 49 -49.61 -14.71 -30.53
C SER A 49 -48.45 -13.91 -31.08
N THR A 50 -48.18 -12.80 -30.41
CA THR A 50 -47.00 -11.96 -30.65
C THR A 50 -46.36 -11.56 -29.34
N THR A 51 -45.10 -11.12 -29.39
CA THR A 51 -44.34 -10.73 -28.20
C THR A 51 -43.73 -9.34 -28.37
N CYS A 52 -43.58 -8.63 -27.25
CA CYS A 52 -42.77 -7.43 -27.15
C CYS A 52 -41.82 -7.54 -25.97
N SER A 53 -40.67 -6.89 -26.06
CA SER A 53 -39.69 -6.87 -24.99
C SER A 53 -39.12 -5.46 -24.78
N PHE A 54 -38.75 -5.17 -23.53
CA PHE A 54 -37.99 -3.98 -23.17
C PHE A 54 -37.00 -4.36 -22.06
N THR A 55 -35.97 -3.55 -21.88
CA THR A 55 -34.97 -3.75 -20.84
C THR A 55 -35.09 -2.74 -19.72
N VAL A 56 -34.79 -3.20 -18.51
CA VAL A 56 -34.54 -2.36 -17.35
C VAL A 56 -33.08 -2.52 -16.98
N THR A 57 -32.32 -1.42 -16.95
CA THR A 57 -30.93 -1.40 -16.53
C THR A 57 -30.81 -0.69 -15.20
N VAL A 58 -30.23 -1.37 -14.21
CA VAL A 58 -29.90 -0.81 -12.90
C VAL A 58 -28.38 -0.69 -12.83
N ASN A 59 -27.88 0.53 -12.67
CA ASN A 59 -26.45 0.80 -12.52
C ASN A 59 -26.12 0.92 -11.03
N ASP A 60 -25.03 0.29 -10.62
CA ASP A 60 -24.42 0.56 -9.33
C ASP A 60 -23.53 1.79 -9.44
N THR A 61 -23.81 2.79 -8.63
CA THR A 61 -23.06 4.04 -8.56
C THR A 61 -22.54 4.31 -7.16
N GLN A 62 -22.70 3.35 -6.26
CA GLN A 62 -22.19 3.45 -4.90
C GLN A 62 -20.72 3.06 -4.87
N PHE A 63 -19.90 3.87 -4.21
CA PHE A 63 -18.48 3.58 -4.08
C PHE A 63 -18.26 2.57 -2.95
N PRO A 64 -17.35 1.59 -3.14
CA PRO A 64 -16.97 0.67 -2.08
C PRO A 64 -16.28 1.42 -0.93
N VAL A 65 -16.30 0.85 0.27
CA VAL A 65 -15.73 1.42 1.48
C VAL A 65 -14.51 0.62 1.90
N ILE A 66 -13.42 1.31 2.22
CA ILE A 66 -12.20 0.71 2.77
C ILE A 66 -11.64 1.60 3.89
N SER A 67 -11.13 0.97 4.95
CA SER A 67 -10.47 1.66 6.06
C SER A 67 -9.07 1.08 6.25
N CYS A 68 -8.07 1.96 6.26
CA CYS A 68 -6.69 1.58 6.54
C CYS A 68 -6.40 1.55 8.04
N PRO A 69 -5.41 0.75 8.50
CA PRO A 69 -4.91 0.80 9.87
C PRO A 69 -4.25 2.16 10.16
N ALA A 70 -4.03 2.44 11.44
CA ALA A 70 -3.26 3.59 11.87
C ALA A 70 -1.81 3.51 11.36
N ASN A 71 -1.14 4.66 11.26
CA ASN A 71 0.28 4.73 10.95
C ASN A 71 1.10 3.98 12.00
N ILE A 72 2.18 3.32 11.55
CA ILE A 72 3.05 2.50 12.38
C ILE A 72 4.42 3.18 12.47
N VAL A 73 4.99 3.25 13.66
CA VAL A 73 6.36 3.69 13.89
C VAL A 73 7.10 2.57 14.62
N LYS A 74 8.29 2.21 14.12
CA LYS A 74 9.15 1.15 14.69
C LYS A 74 10.62 1.56 14.58
N SER A 75 11.46 1.13 15.55
CA SER A 75 12.93 1.16 15.38
C SER A 75 13.38 0.05 14.43
N ASN A 76 14.56 0.22 13.85
CA ASN A 76 15.22 -0.83 13.08
C ASN A 76 15.40 -2.12 13.89
N ASP A 77 15.44 -3.25 13.23
CA ASP A 77 15.79 -4.53 13.86
C ASP A 77 17.32 -4.60 14.02
N ALA A 78 17.79 -5.22 15.12
CA ALA A 78 19.20 -5.23 15.50
C ALA A 78 20.12 -5.72 14.37
N GLY A 79 21.13 -4.91 14.03
CA GLY A 79 22.10 -5.17 12.96
C GLY A 79 21.54 -5.06 11.55
N VAL A 80 20.31 -4.57 11.39
CA VAL A 80 19.64 -4.45 10.09
C VAL A 80 19.26 -2.99 9.81
N CYS A 81 19.58 -2.50 8.61
CA CYS A 81 19.13 -1.17 8.17
C CYS A 81 17.67 -1.20 7.71
N GLY A 82 16.76 -1.55 8.64
CA GLY A 82 15.34 -1.71 8.40
C GLY A 82 14.66 -2.49 9.52
N ALA A 83 13.37 -2.74 9.37
CA ALA A 83 12.60 -3.52 10.35
C ALA A 83 11.54 -4.39 9.67
N ILE A 84 11.33 -5.61 10.17
CA ILE A 84 10.18 -6.43 9.78
C ILE A 84 8.93 -5.86 10.45
N VAL A 85 7.95 -5.43 9.66
CA VAL A 85 6.69 -4.89 10.18
C VAL A 85 5.52 -5.73 9.74
N THR A 86 4.67 -6.13 10.71
CA THR A 86 3.43 -6.87 10.48
C THR A 86 2.22 -5.99 10.74
N PHE A 87 1.20 -6.10 9.90
CA PHE A 87 -0.08 -5.42 10.04
C PHE A 87 -1.18 -6.26 9.38
N THR A 88 -2.43 -6.01 9.74
CA THR A 88 -3.57 -6.61 9.03
C THR A 88 -3.82 -5.82 7.76
N ALA A 89 -3.75 -6.50 6.61
CA ALA A 89 -4.08 -5.86 5.32
C ALA A 89 -5.55 -5.43 5.32
N PRO A 90 -5.85 -4.18 4.93
CA PRO A 90 -7.22 -3.71 4.84
C PRO A 90 -7.99 -4.46 3.75
N VAL A 91 -9.28 -4.70 4.01
CA VAL A 91 -10.22 -5.31 3.06
C VAL A 91 -11.40 -4.35 2.91
N GLY A 92 -11.66 -3.94 1.68
CA GLY A 92 -12.81 -3.11 1.35
C GLY A 92 -14.07 -3.95 1.12
N THR A 93 -15.22 -3.32 1.30
CA THR A 93 -16.55 -3.93 1.11
C THR A 93 -17.44 -3.00 0.31
N ASP A 94 -18.44 -3.56 -0.34
CA ASP A 94 -19.49 -2.83 -1.03
C ASP A 94 -20.87 -3.41 -0.69
N ASN A 95 -21.95 -2.64 -0.97
CA ASN A 95 -23.33 -3.09 -0.84
C ASN A 95 -23.71 -4.16 -1.88
N CYS A 96 -23.01 -4.16 -3.04
CA CYS A 96 -23.13 -5.20 -4.07
C CYS A 96 -21.96 -6.19 -3.95
N PRO A 97 -22.19 -7.50 -4.17
CA PRO A 97 -21.11 -8.48 -4.07
C PRO A 97 -20.08 -8.32 -5.18
N GLY A 98 -18.83 -8.70 -4.90
CA GLY A 98 -17.76 -8.71 -5.91
C GLY A 98 -16.68 -7.64 -5.74
N ALA A 99 -16.67 -6.90 -4.63
CA ALA A 99 -15.59 -5.97 -4.32
C ALA A 99 -14.24 -6.70 -4.16
N VAL A 100 -13.19 -6.18 -4.82
CA VAL A 100 -11.82 -6.71 -4.81
C VAL A 100 -10.88 -5.66 -4.27
N THR A 101 -10.06 -6.02 -3.28
CA THR A 101 -9.05 -5.13 -2.69
C THR A 101 -7.65 -5.57 -3.13
N ILE A 102 -6.85 -4.62 -3.59
CA ILE A 102 -5.45 -4.81 -3.95
C ILE A 102 -4.57 -3.76 -3.27
N ARG A 103 -3.30 -4.11 -3.00
CA ARG A 103 -2.28 -3.15 -2.63
C ARG A 103 -1.67 -2.57 -3.90
N THR A 104 -1.65 -1.24 -4.02
CA THR A 104 -1.12 -0.52 -5.18
C THR A 104 0.29 0.02 -4.97
N THR A 105 0.65 0.37 -3.71
CA THR A 105 2.00 0.83 -3.34
C THR A 105 2.44 0.27 -1.99
N GLY A 106 3.74 0.42 -1.69
CA GLY A 106 4.36 0.00 -0.44
C GLY A 106 4.73 -1.49 -0.41
N LEU A 107 4.90 -2.05 0.79
CA LEU A 107 5.37 -3.41 1.02
C LEU A 107 4.32 -4.27 1.73
N ALA A 108 4.42 -5.60 1.59
CA ALA A 108 3.51 -6.54 2.24
C ALA A 108 3.74 -6.58 3.76
N SER A 109 2.70 -6.94 4.52
CA SER A 109 2.84 -7.31 5.93
C SER A 109 3.88 -8.42 6.08
N GLY A 110 4.79 -8.30 7.04
CA GLY A 110 5.89 -9.22 7.28
C GLY A 110 7.14 -8.98 6.40
N SER A 111 7.15 -7.99 5.52
CA SER A 111 8.35 -7.57 4.79
C SER A 111 9.29 -6.73 5.66
N THR A 112 10.56 -6.64 5.25
CA THR A 112 11.52 -5.69 5.82
C THR A 112 11.29 -4.31 5.20
N PHE A 113 10.91 -3.35 6.01
CA PHE A 113 10.75 -1.95 5.65
C PHE A 113 12.07 -1.21 5.86
N PRO A 114 12.54 -0.41 4.90
CA PRO A 114 13.76 0.37 5.03
C PRO A 114 13.60 1.49 6.05
N ILE A 115 14.72 2.04 6.51
CA ILE A 115 14.74 3.28 7.30
C ILE A 115 14.03 4.40 6.55
N GLY A 116 13.28 5.22 7.29
CA GLY A 116 12.47 6.30 6.76
C GLY A 116 10.99 5.95 6.66
N VAL A 117 10.28 6.62 5.77
CA VAL A 117 8.81 6.50 5.64
C VAL A 117 8.45 5.72 4.38
N THR A 118 7.70 4.65 4.56
CA THR A 118 7.06 3.89 3.47
C THR A 118 5.57 4.10 3.51
N THR A 119 4.96 4.52 2.40
CA THR A 119 3.50 4.64 2.27
C THR A 119 2.92 3.40 1.63
N ASN A 120 2.01 2.73 2.31
CA ASN A 120 1.21 1.64 1.80
C ASN A 120 -0.16 2.16 1.37
N THR A 121 -0.54 1.91 0.11
CA THR A 121 -1.84 2.27 -0.45
C THR A 121 -2.58 1.03 -0.89
N TYR A 122 -3.85 0.97 -0.54
CA TYR A 122 -4.78 -0.08 -0.95
C TYR A 122 -5.93 0.54 -1.73
N GLN A 123 -6.38 -0.19 -2.72
CA GLN A 123 -7.50 0.17 -3.58
C GLN A 123 -8.53 -0.95 -3.54
N VAL A 124 -9.78 -0.60 -3.33
CA VAL A 124 -10.92 -1.49 -3.54
C VAL A 124 -11.68 -1.07 -4.79
N THR A 125 -12.04 -2.04 -5.61
CA THR A 125 -12.86 -1.85 -6.81
C THR A 125 -14.07 -2.78 -6.70
N ASP A 126 -15.27 -2.26 -6.91
CA ASP A 126 -16.49 -3.07 -6.95
C ASP A 126 -16.69 -3.74 -8.32
N ALA A 127 -17.75 -4.53 -8.46
CA ALA A 127 -18.09 -5.23 -9.71
C ALA A 127 -18.53 -4.29 -10.84
N SER A 128 -18.93 -3.05 -10.52
CA SER A 128 -19.38 -2.02 -11.45
C SER A 128 -18.25 -1.07 -11.88
N GLY A 129 -17.06 -1.20 -11.28
CA GLY A 129 -15.89 -0.40 -11.59
C GLY A 129 -15.73 0.87 -10.73
N ASN A 130 -16.56 1.08 -9.69
CA ASN A 130 -16.35 2.18 -8.75
C ASN A 130 -15.14 1.87 -7.85
N VAL A 131 -14.33 2.89 -7.52
CA VAL A 131 -13.03 2.72 -6.86
C VAL A 131 -12.92 3.62 -5.65
N THR A 132 -12.41 3.06 -4.55
CA THR A 132 -12.01 3.81 -3.36
C THR A 132 -10.60 3.39 -2.92
N THR A 133 -9.83 4.32 -2.36
CA THR A 133 -8.48 4.07 -1.86
C THR A 133 -8.33 4.49 -0.41
N CYS A 134 -7.42 3.84 0.30
CA CYS A 134 -6.93 4.30 1.59
C CYS A 134 -5.41 4.11 1.68
N SER A 135 -4.75 4.91 2.54
CA SER A 135 -3.30 4.85 2.73
C SER A 135 -2.93 5.00 4.20
N PHE A 136 -1.82 4.39 4.58
CA PHE A 136 -1.16 4.58 5.87
C PHE A 136 0.35 4.53 5.71
N THR A 137 1.09 5.08 6.68
CA THR A 137 2.55 5.11 6.65
C THR A 137 3.15 4.16 7.66
N ILE A 138 4.30 3.59 7.29
CA ILE A 138 5.19 2.85 8.17
C ILE A 138 6.49 3.64 8.22
N THR A 139 6.86 4.11 9.40
CA THR A 139 8.12 4.83 9.66
C THR A 139 9.06 3.91 10.43
N VAL A 140 10.24 3.66 9.88
CA VAL A 140 11.31 2.93 10.56
C VAL A 140 12.42 3.93 10.89
N ASN A 141 12.75 4.04 12.18
CA ASN A 141 13.82 4.90 12.67
C ASN A 141 15.08 4.07 12.91
N ASP A 142 16.23 4.57 12.46
CA ASP A 142 17.52 4.05 12.90
C ASP A 142 17.78 4.51 14.33
N THR A 143 18.06 3.58 15.20
CA THR A 143 18.36 3.81 16.62
C THR A 143 19.64 3.11 17.08
N GLU A 144 20.35 2.44 16.17
CA GLU A 144 21.67 1.90 16.46
C GLU A 144 22.73 3.00 16.35
N PHE A 145 23.74 2.88 17.19
CA PHE A 145 24.87 3.80 17.14
C PHE A 145 26.01 3.20 16.33
N PRO A 146 26.73 4.01 15.54
CA PRO A 146 27.92 3.52 14.84
C PRO A 146 28.99 3.03 15.82
N VAL A 147 29.74 2.02 15.40
CA VAL A 147 30.81 1.41 16.17
C VAL A 147 32.16 1.76 15.56
N ILE A 148 33.12 2.18 16.38
CA ILE A 148 34.48 2.46 15.98
C ILE A 148 35.46 1.81 16.96
N THR A 149 36.53 1.21 16.42
CA THR A 149 37.62 0.64 17.23
C THR A 149 38.91 1.38 16.94
N CYS A 150 39.47 1.99 17.98
CA CYS A 150 40.77 2.67 17.87
C CYS A 150 41.91 1.69 17.80
N PRO A 151 43.01 2.03 17.09
CA PRO A 151 44.24 1.27 17.12
C PRO A 151 44.87 1.30 18.53
N ALA A 152 45.80 0.37 18.79
CA ALA A 152 46.55 0.35 20.03
C ALA A 152 47.44 1.62 20.17
N ASN A 153 47.76 1.99 21.40
CA ASN A 153 48.68 3.08 21.69
C ASN A 153 50.05 2.82 21.04
N ILE A 154 50.62 3.88 20.47
CA ILE A 154 51.93 3.85 19.84
C ILE A 154 52.93 4.53 20.76
N VAL A 155 54.03 3.88 21.02
CA VAL A 155 55.19 4.44 21.75
C VAL A 155 56.37 4.46 20.81
N LYS A 156 56.99 5.64 20.61
CA LYS A 156 58.17 5.82 19.74
C LYS A 156 59.15 6.79 20.39
N SER A 157 60.46 6.49 20.28
CA SER A 157 61.49 7.45 20.66
C SER A 157 61.54 8.62 19.66
N ASN A 158 62.03 9.78 20.10
CA ASN A 158 62.26 10.92 19.22
C ASN A 158 63.25 10.59 18.13
N ASP A 159 63.10 11.22 16.98
CA ASP A 159 63.99 11.07 15.85
C ASP A 159 65.34 11.80 16.15
N VAL A 160 66.43 11.29 15.57
CA VAL A 160 67.77 11.80 15.84
C VAL A 160 67.86 13.30 15.52
N GLY A 161 68.33 14.09 16.51
CA GLY A 161 68.46 15.54 16.38
C GLY A 161 67.16 16.35 16.50
N LEU A 162 65.99 15.70 16.82
CA LEU A 162 64.72 16.36 16.95
C LEU A 162 64.10 16.09 18.33
N CYS A 163 63.32 17.05 18.86
CA CYS A 163 62.44 16.85 20.02
C CYS A 163 61.05 16.31 19.63
N SER A 164 60.96 15.55 18.54
CA SER A 164 59.75 14.99 17.97
C SER A 164 60.07 13.70 17.21
N ALA A 165 59.06 12.94 16.85
CA ALA A 165 59.14 11.76 16.01
C ALA A 165 58.05 11.78 14.92
N LEU A 166 58.43 11.35 13.71
CA LEU A 166 57.47 11.09 12.65
C LEU A 166 56.69 9.84 12.99
N VAL A 167 55.36 9.95 13.23
CA VAL A 167 54.51 8.83 13.58
C VAL A 167 53.47 8.57 12.47
N THR A 168 53.39 7.32 12.03
CA THR A 168 52.40 6.84 11.08
C THR A 168 51.46 5.85 11.78
N TYR A 169 50.18 5.97 11.52
CA TYR A 169 49.15 5.06 12.00
C TYR A 169 48.04 4.92 10.95
N THR A 170 47.28 3.83 11.02
CA THR A 170 46.08 3.67 10.22
C THR A 170 44.93 4.34 10.99
N ALA A 171 44.31 5.35 10.37
CA ALA A 171 43.15 5.98 10.96
C ALA A 171 42.01 4.95 11.10
N PRO A 172 41.34 4.88 12.24
CA PRO A 172 40.19 3.99 12.41
C PRO A 172 39.04 4.41 11.53
N VAL A 173 38.26 3.43 11.10
CA VAL A 173 37.01 3.65 10.34
C VAL A 173 35.87 3.09 11.16
N GLY A 174 34.89 3.93 11.47
CA GLY A 174 33.64 3.54 12.10
C GLY A 174 32.69 2.92 11.09
N THR A 175 31.88 1.99 11.54
CA THR A 175 30.86 1.32 10.75
C THR A 175 29.52 1.38 11.46
N ASP A 176 28.45 1.31 10.69
CA ASP A 176 27.07 1.28 11.16
C ASP A 176 26.30 0.19 10.40
N ASN A 177 25.18 -0.28 10.95
CA ASN A 177 24.27 -1.19 10.27
C ASN A 177 23.61 -0.53 9.05
N CYS A 178 23.50 0.82 9.06
CA CYS A 178 23.00 1.60 7.95
C CYS A 178 24.14 2.30 7.21
N PRO A 179 24.07 2.43 5.87
CA PRO A 179 25.09 3.11 5.10
C PRO A 179 25.11 4.61 5.39
N GLY A 180 26.30 5.22 5.36
CA GLY A 180 26.46 6.68 5.48
C GLY A 180 27.21 7.13 6.72
N SER A 181 27.69 6.22 7.60
CA SER A 181 28.59 6.59 8.70
C SER A 181 29.87 7.24 8.19
N VAL A 182 30.32 8.32 8.82
CA VAL A 182 31.51 9.07 8.49
C VAL A 182 32.40 9.16 9.72
N THR A 183 33.67 8.82 9.57
CA THR A 183 34.68 8.96 10.62
C THR A 183 35.50 10.23 10.40
N VAL A 184 35.60 11.07 11.41
CA VAL A 184 36.37 12.32 11.38
C VAL A 184 37.31 12.36 12.58
N GLN A 185 38.54 12.79 12.36
CA GLN A 185 39.45 13.09 13.45
C GLN A 185 39.06 14.46 14.07
N THR A 186 38.75 14.48 15.36
CA THR A 186 38.31 15.67 16.10
C THR A 186 39.38 16.28 16.98
N ALA A 187 40.46 15.51 17.30
CA ALA A 187 41.59 16.03 18.06
C ALA A 187 42.86 15.24 17.73
N GLY A 188 44.02 15.82 18.05
CA GLY A 188 45.35 15.27 17.85
C GLY A 188 45.94 15.64 16.49
N LEU A 189 46.94 14.86 16.03
CA LEU A 189 47.69 15.08 14.79
C LEU A 189 47.36 13.97 13.77
N PRO A 190 47.30 14.30 12.47
CA PRO A 190 47.08 13.30 11.44
C PRO A 190 48.27 12.33 11.31
N SER A 191 47.99 11.13 10.78
CA SER A 191 49.06 10.16 10.46
C SER A 191 50.14 10.79 9.57
N SER A 192 51.37 10.37 9.74
CA SER A 192 52.56 10.91 9.06
C SER A 192 52.89 12.35 9.44
N SER A 193 52.55 12.76 10.67
CA SER A 193 52.96 14.04 11.26
C SER A 193 54.11 13.86 12.27
N TYR A 194 54.77 14.95 12.60
CA TYR A 194 55.74 14.99 13.70
C TYR A 194 55.03 15.24 15.03
N PHE A 195 55.12 14.27 15.94
CA PHE A 195 54.59 14.33 17.30
C PHE A 195 55.68 14.78 18.24
N SER A 196 55.44 15.82 19.03
CA SER A 196 56.39 16.30 20.03
C SER A 196 56.54 15.28 21.17
N VAL A 197 57.72 15.34 21.87
CA VAL A 197 57.93 14.51 23.07
C VAL A 197 56.84 14.79 24.08
N GLY A 198 56.22 13.72 24.61
CA GLY A 198 55.06 13.76 25.49
C GLY A 198 53.97 12.85 25.00
N VAL A 199 52.76 13.09 25.45
CA VAL A 199 51.55 12.32 25.07
C VAL A 199 50.66 13.19 24.19
N THR A 200 50.32 12.68 23.02
CA THR A 200 49.29 13.27 22.16
C THR A 200 48.12 12.28 22.06
N THR A 201 46.92 12.75 22.35
CA THR A 201 45.72 11.97 22.20
C THR A 201 45.04 12.28 20.85
N ASN A 202 44.89 11.28 20.02
CA ASN A 202 44.10 11.38 18.79
C ASN A 202 42.68 10.89 19.05
N THR A 203 41.68 11.70 18.70
CA THR A 203 40.27 11.38 18.85
C THR A 203 39.58 11.37 17.50
N PHE A 204 38.77 10.39 17.31
CA PHE A 204 38.00 10.19 16.07
C PHE A 204 36.50 10.11 16.39
#